data_ef6f5e04f7e637b9a27dec10bd43bc53
#
_entry.id   ef6f5e04f7e637b9a27dec10bd43bc53
#
_cell.length_a   1.000
_cell.length_b   1.000
_cell.length_c   1.000
_cell.angle_alpha   90.00
_cell.angle_beta   90.00
_cell.angle_gamma   90.00
#
_symmetry.space_group_name_H-M   'P 1'
#
loop_
_entity.id
_entity.type
_entity.pdbx_description
1 polymer ?
#
loop_
_entity_poly.entity_id
_entity_poly.type
_entity_poly.pdbx_seq_one_letter_code
_entity_poly.pdbx_strand_id
1 'polypeptide(L)'
;RDLPWRRDREPYHVLLSEIMLQQTRVEAVKAYYLRFLDALPTVEALAAAEEQTLLKLWEGLGYYSRVRNLQKAAQAIVARGGFPRDAAGLLALPGVGPYTAGAVGSICFELPTPAVDGNVLRVMTRLAACETSIDAPALRREITGALAAAYPAGHCGDFTQALMELGATVCGPNGEPDCPACPVAALCQAKDGRWRNIPVRPAKKARRREVRTVLILRCGDTIALCKRL
;
A
#
# COMPACT_ATOMS: atom_id res chain seq x y z
N ARG A 1 -14.26 7.62 3.77
CA ARG A 1 -14.81 6.26 4.06
C ARG A 1 -14.49 5.89 5.50
N ASP A 2 -15.40 5.17 6.17
CA ASP A 2 -15.10 4.54 7.45
C ASP A 2 -14.29 3.25 7.20
N LEU A 3 -13.01 3.33 7.53
CA LEU A 3 -12.05 2.22 7.38
C LEU A 3 -11.45 1.91 8.76
N PRO A 4 -11.44 0.64 9.21
CA PRO A 4 -10.99 0.28 10.56
C PRO A 4 -9.61 0.83 10.92
N TRP A 5 -8.69 0.82 9.97
CA TRP A 5 -7.30 1.29 10.13
C TRP A 5 -7.12 2.82 10.07
N ARG A 6 -8.22 3.59 10.04
CA ARG A 6 -8.20 5.06 10.10
C ARG A 6 -8.77 5.62 11.39
N ARG A 7 -9.16 4.73 12.31
CA ARG A 7 -9.76 5.12 13.59
C ARG A 7 -8.73 5.68 14.57
N ASP A 8 -7.49 5.31 14.38
CA ASP A 8 -6.34 5.79 15.16
C ASP A 8 -5.12 6.02 14.25
N ARG A 9 -4.03 6.48 14.85
CA ARG A 9 -2.74 6.69 14.18
C ARG A 9 -1.65 5.82 14.81
N GLU A 10 -2.04 4.68 15.40
CA GLU A 10 -1.11 3.73 15.99
C GLU A 10 -0.20 3.15 14.90
N PRO A 11 1.14 3.29 15.01
CA PRO A 11 2.06 2.89 13.96
C PRO A 11 1.97 1.42 13.55
N TYR A 12 1.68 0.52 14.50
CA TYR A 12 1.48 -0.88 14.18
C TYR A 12 0.22 -1.11 13.33
N HIS A 13 -0.87 -0.45 13.67
CA HIS A 13 -2.14 -0.52 12.95
C HIS A 13 -2.01 0.00 11.51
N VAL A 14 -1.34 1.14 11.36
CA VAL A 14 -1.09 1.73 10.03
C VAL A 14 -0.16 0.83 9.22
N LEU A 15 0.96 0.36 9.78
CA LEU A 15 1.89 -0.53 9.09
C LEU A 15 1.19 -1.82 8.63
N LEU A 16 0.42 -2.46 9.49
CA LEU A 16 -0.34 -3.67 9.19
C LEU A 16 -1.28 -3.45 8.01
N SER A 17 -2.10 -2.39 8.07
CA SER A 17 -3.06 -2.09 7.02
C SER A 17 -2.39 -1.80 5.69
N GLU A 18 -1.30 -1.01 5.69
CA GLU A 18 -0.56 -0.67 4.48
C GLU A 18 0.05 -1.91 3.80
N ILE A 19 0.54 -2.86 4.58
CA ILE A 19 1.05 -4.13 4.05
C ILE A 19 -0.09 -5.03 3.56
N MET A 20 -1.22 -5.09 4.25
CA MET A 20 -2.40 -5.86 3.80
C MET A 20 -3.00 -5.32 2.50
N LEU A 21 -3.04 -4.01 2.35
CA LEU A 21 -3.61 -3.33 1.17
C LEU A 21 -2.74 -3.45 -0.09
N GLN A 22 -1.48 -3.88 0.04
CA GLN A 22 -0.65 -4.13 -1.14
C GLN A 22 -1.29 -5.21 -2.04
N GLN A 23 -1.74 -4.80 -3.24
CA GLN A 23 -2.38 -5.68 -4.24
C GLN A 23 -3.63 -6.43 -3.73
N THR A 24 -4.26 -5.95 -2.66
CA THR A 24 -5.49 -6.52 -2.12
C THR A 24 -6.59 -5.46 -2.07
N ARG A 25 -7.81 -5.83 -2.39
CA ARG A 25 -8.97 -4.93 -2.40
C ARG A 25 -9.33 -4.52 -0.96
N VAL A 26 -9.68 -3.25 -0.76
CA VAL A 26 -10.07 -2.66 0.53
C VAL A 26 -11.10 -3.50 1.27
N GLU A 27 -12.18 -3.89 0.58
CA GLU A 27 -13.27 -4.65 1.22
C GLU A 27 -12.82 -6.03 1.74
N ALA A 28 -11.91 -6.69 1.01
CA ALA A 28 -11.34 -7.95 1.50
C ALA A 28 -10.47 -7.75 2.74
N VAL A 29 -9.70 -6.66 2.80
CA VAL A 29 -8.78 -6.41 3.92
C VAL A 29 -9.50 -6.16 5.23
N LYS A 30 -10.71 -5.57 5.24
CA LYS A 30 -11.43 -5.21 6.47
C LYS A 30 -11.55 -6.36 7.47
N ALA A 31 -12.04 -7.52 7.02
CA ALA A 31 -12.22 -8.69 7.89
C ALA A 31 -10.88 -9.28 8.35
N TYR A 32 -9.87 -9.29 7.46
CA TYR A 32 -8.54 -9.79 7.80
C TYR A 32 -7.84 -8.91 8.82
N TYR A 33 -7.93 -7.61 8.66
CA TYR A 33 -7.33 -6.64 9.57
C TYR A 33 -7.87 -6.79 11.00
N LEU A 34 -9.20 -6.84 11.16
CA LEU A 34 -9.83 -7.00 12.47
C LEU A 34 -9.44 -8.33 13.12
N ARG A 35 -9.51 -9.44 12.38
CA ARG A 35 -9.12 -10.77 12.88
C ARG A 35 -7.64 -10.84 13.25
N PHE A 36 -6.78 -10.17 12.48
CA PHE A 36 -5.35 -10.18 12.75
C PHE A 36 -5.02 -9.39 14.02
N LEU A 37 -5.64 -8.23 14.24
CA LEU A 37 -5.45 -7.44 15.45
C LEU A 37 -6.07 -8.10 16.69
N ASP A 38 -7.18 -8.82 16.54
CA ASP A 38 -7.75 -9.61 17.65
C ASP A 38 -6.77 -10.69 18.13
N ALA A 39 -6.10 -11.38 17.21
CA ALA A 39 -5.13 -12.43 17.54
C ALA A 39 -3.76 -11.88 17.97
N LEU A 40 -3.32 -10.78 17.38
CA LEU A 40 -1.99 -10.18 17.56
C LEU A 40 -2.15 -8.65 17.74
N PRO A 41 -2.58 -8.21 18.92
CA PRO A 41 -2.97 -6.81 19.15
C PRO A 41 -1.80 -5.83 19.22
N THR A 42 -0.57 -6.31 19.39
CA THR A 42 0.61 -5.45 19.53
C THR A 42 1.74 -5.88 18.58
N VAL A 43 2.69 -4.98 18.37
CA VAL A 43 3.88 -5.28 17.57
C VAL A 43 4.75 -6.36 18.22
N GLU A 44 4.76 -6.45 19.55
CA GLU A 44 5.46 -7.49 20.31
C GLU A 44 4.80 -8.85 20.11
N ALA A 45 3.45 -8.91 20.16
CA ALA A 45 2.70 -10.14 19.89
C ALA A 45 2.99 -10.65 18.46
N LEU A 46 3.03 -9.75 17.46
CA LEU A 46 3.40 -10.09 16.09
C LEU A 46 4.86 -10.58 15.99
N ALA A 47 5.78 -9.90 16.66
CA ALA A 47 7.20 -10.27 16.64
C ALA A 47 7.45 -11.68 17.22
N ALA A 48 6.72 -12.05 18.26
CA ALA A 48 6.84 -13.32 18.97
C ALA A 48 5.99 -14.45 18.35
N ALA A 49 5.10 -14.15 17.41
CA ALA A 49 4.16 -15.13 16.87
C ALA A 49 4.86 -16.27 16.11
N GLU A 50 4.35 -17.47 16.23
CA GLU A 50 4.81 -18.61 15.43
C GLU A 50 4.43 -18.44 13.95
N GLU A 51 5.35 -18.84 13.05
CA GLU A 51 5.13 -18.69 11.60
C GLU A 51 3.84 -19.36 11.13
N GLN A 52 3.49 -20.54 11.67
CA GLN A 52 2.26 -21.22 11.27
C GLN A 52 1.00 -20.42 11.61
N THR A 53 0.96 -19.80 12.79
CA THR A 53 -0.12 -18.91 13.23
C THR A 53 -0.25 -17.72 12.27
N LEU A 54 0.88 -17.09 11.91
CA LEU A 54 0.89 -15.96 10.98
C LEU A 54 0.37 -16.36 9.60
N LEU A 55 0.84 -17.49 9.08
CA LEU A 55 0.40 -17.99 7.77
C LEU A 55 -1.09 -18.33 7.77
N LYS A 56 -1.62 -18.86 8.86
CA LYS A 56 -3.04 -19.15 9.02
C LYS A 56 -3.89 -17.88 9.07
N LEU A 57 -3.47 -16.86 9.83
CA LEU A 57 -4.15 -15.56 9.88
C LEU A 57 -4.14 -14.84 8.52
N TRP A 58 -3.11 -15.10 7.70
CA TRP A 58 -2.93 -14.49 6.38
C TRP A 58 -3.53 -15.30 5.22
N GLU A 59 -4.04 -16.51 5.52
CA GLU A 59 -4.57 -17.42 4.50
C GLU A 59 -5.70 -16.76 3.69
N GLY A 60 -5.55 -16.74 2.35
CA GLY A 60 -6.48 -16.09 1.42
C GLY A 60 -6.05 -14.71 0.93
N LEU A 61 -5.15 -13.98 1.62
CA LEU A 61 -4.62 -12.71 1.14
C LEU A 61 -3.55 -12.87 0.05
N GLY A 62 -2.90 -14.05 -0.03
CA GLY A 62 -1.81 -14.31 -0.96
C GLY A 62 -0.52 -13.55 -0.64
N TYR A 63 0.50 -13.75 -1.49
CA TYR A 63 1.81 -13.08 -1.33
C TYR A 63 2.34 -13.18 0.10
N TYR A 64 2.54 -14.39 0.60
CA TYR A 64 2.93 -14.70 1.98
C TYR A 64 4.26 -14.08 2.42
N SER A 65 5.11 -13.69 1.48
CA SER A 65 6.31 -12.89 1.78
C SER A 65 6.00 -11.59 2.50
N ARG A 66 4.80 -11.02 2.32
CA ARG A 66 4.36 -9.79 3.01
C ARG A 66 4.27 -10.00 4.51
N VAL A 67 3.58 -11.05 4.96
CA VAL A 67 3.43 -11.31 6.40
C VAL A 67 4.76 -11.73 7.05
N ARG A 68 5.61 -12.48 6.35
CA ARG A 68 6.95 -12.80 6.83
C ARG A 68 7.82 -11.55 6.99
N ASN A 69 7.76 -10.64 6.02
CA ASN A 69 8.48 -9.36 6.12
C ASN A 69 7.88 -8.46 7.21
N LEU A 70 6.56 -8.46 7.37
CA LEU A 70 5.89 -7.73 8.45
C LEU A 70 6.35 -8.23 9.82
N GLN A 71 6.48 -9.54 10.02
CA GLN A 71 7.03 -10.10 11.25
C GLN A 71 8.50 -9.69 11.48
N LYS A 72 9.33 -9.76 10.44
CA LYS A 72 10.73 -9.30 10.54
C LYS A 72 10.82 -7.81 10.89
N ALA A 73 9.92 -7.00 10.33
CA ALA A 73 9.82 -5.58 10.70
C ALA A 73 9.42 -5.42 12.18
N ALA A 74 8.44 -6.18 12.65
CA ALA A 74 8.03 -6.18 14.06
C ALA A 74 9.19 -6.59 15.00
N GLN A 75 9.93 -7.64 14.67
CA GLN A 75 11.12 -8.05 15.40
C GLN A 75 12.18 -6.96 15.46
N ALA A 76 12.44 -6.28 14.34
CA ALA A 76 13.38 -5.16 14.27
C ALA A 76 12.89 -3.96 15.10
N ILE A 77 11.58 -3.68 15.10
CA ILE A 77 10.97 -2.62 15.93
C ILE A 77 11.13 -2.92 17.42
N VAL A 78 10.82 -4.14 17.84
CA VAL A 78 10.95 -4.56 19.23
C VAL A 78 12.41 -4.54 19.67
N ALA A 79 13.32 -5.08 18.87
CA ALA A 79 14.76 -5.12 19.19
C ALA A 79 15.38 -3.73 19.36
N ARG A 80 14.86 -2.70 18.70
CA ARG A 80 15.34 -1.31 18.85
C ARG A 80 14.59 -0.51 19.91
N GLY A 81 13.61 -1.10 20.60
CA GLY A 81 12.83 -0.45 21.65
C GLY A 81 11.68 0.43 21.16
N GLY A 82 11.21 0.26 19.90
CA GLY A 82 10.03 0.95 19.38
C GLY A 82 10.15 1.35 17.91
N PHE A 83 9.09 1.97 17.40
CA PHE A 83 9.05 2.45 16.01
C PHE A 83 10.05 3.58 15.76
N PRO A 84 10.79 3.54 14.63
CA PRO A 84 11.56 4.69 14.18
C PRO A 84 10.64 5.90 13.93
N ARG A 85 11.08 7.08 14.34
CA ARG A 85 10.33 8.32 14.16
C ARG A 85 10.93 9.23 13.09
N ASP A 86 11.71 8.66 12.19
CA ASP A 86 12.33 9.34 11.06
C ASP A 86 12.23 8.50 9.78
N ALA A 87 12.31 9.17 8.63
CA ALA A 87 12.11 8.54 7.33
C ALA A 87 13.15 7.44 7.04
N ALA A 88 14.40 7.65 7.42
CA ALA A 88 15.48 6.71 7.17
C ALA A 88 15.33 5.43 8.00
N GLY A 89 14.98 5.57 9.28
CA GLY A 89 14.71 4.45 10.17
C GLY A 89 13.49 3.63 9.75
N LEU A 90 12.41 4.28 9.29
CA LEU A 90 11.25 3.59 8.75
C LEU A 90 11.60 2.81 7.47
N LEU A 91 12.37 3.41 6.57
CA LEU A 91 12.79 2.78 5.33
C LEU A 91 13.76 1.60 5.55
N ALA A 92 14.50 1.59 6.65
CA ALA A 92 15.41 0.51 7.02
C ALA A 92 14.70 -0.74 7.56
N LEU A 93 13.40 -0.67 7.88
CA LEU A 93 12.64 -1.83 8.35
C LEU A 93 12.47 -2.87 7.24
N PRO A 94 12.60 -4.18 7.55
CA PRO A 94 12.42 -5.26 6.58
C PRO A 94 11.06 -5.19 5.86
N GLY A 95 11.08 -5.19 4.52
CA GLY A 95 9.87 -5.16 3.70
C GLY A 95 9.13 -3.83 3.65
N VAL A 96 9.66 -2.79 4.27
CA VAL A 96 9.14 -1.42 4.20
C VAL A 96 9.83 -0.67 3.06
N GLY A 97 9.06 -0.37 2.02
CA GLY A 97 9.53 0.44 0.89
C GLY A 97 9.20 1.93 1.07
N PRO A 98 9.63 2.78 0.12
CA PRO A 98 9.41 4.24 0.19
C PRO A 98 7.94 4.64 0.40
N TYR A 99 7.00 3.92 -0.23
CA TYR A 99 5.57 4.15 -0.05
C TYR A 99 5.13 3.89 1.40
N THR A 100 5.44 2.71 1.93
CA THR A 100 5.01 2.33 3.29
C THR A 100 5.71 3.20 4.35
N ALA A 101 7.01 3.51 4.17
CA ALA A 101 7.73 4.44 5.03
C ALA A 101 7.09 5.84 4.99
N GLY A 102 6.70 6.31 3.80
CA GLY A 102 5.99 7.59 3.64
C GLY A 102 4.64 7.61 4.34
N ALA A 103 3.85 6.54 4.20
CA ALA A 103 2.53 6.43 4.83
C ALA A 103 2.65 6.41 6.37
N VAL A 104 3.48 5.52 6.93
CA VAL A 104 3.69 5.46 8.39
C VAL A 104 4.29 6.76 8.92
N GLY A 105 5.28 7.33 8.22
CA GLY A 105 5.92 8.57 8.62
C GLY A 105 4.96 9.75 8.67
N SER A 106 4.15 9.92 7.64
CA SER A 106 3.20 11.04 7.58
C SER A 106 2.01 10.85 8.51
N ILE A 107 1.40 9.66 8.50
CA ILE A 107 0.14 9.40 9.25
C ILE A 107 0.40 9.32 10.76
N CYS A 108 1.48 8.67 11.17
CA CYS A 108 1.73 8.40 12.59
C CYS A 108 2.64 9.44 13.26
N PHE A 109 3.56 10.04 12.50
CA PHE A 109 4.60 10.89 13.05
C PHE A 109 4.61 12.31 12.50
N GLU A 110 3.63 12.69 11.70
CA GLU A 110 3.49 14.01 11.08
C GLU A 110 4.75 14.44 10.29
N LEU A 111 5.46 13.45 9.71
CA LEU A 111 6.61 13.73 8.87
C LEU A 111 6.15 14.17 7.47
N PRO A 112 6.81 15.14 6.83
CA PRO A 112 6.48 15.54 5.45
C PRO A 112 7.01 14.50 4.44
N THR A 113 6.64 13.24 4.62
CA THR A 113 7.09 12.09 3.83
C THR A 113 5.96 11.61 2.92
N PRO A 114 6.06 11.81 1.59
CA PRO A 114 4.99 11.44 0.67
C PRO A 114 4.81 9.92 0.55
N ALA A 115 3.54 9.47 0.62
CA ALA A 115 3.16 8.12 0.28
C ALA A 115 2.60 8.07 -1.15
N VAL A 116 3.46 7.87 -2.13
CA VAL A 116 3.10 7.92 -3.56
C VAL A 116 2.72 6.54 -4.08
N ASP A 117 1.41 6.23 -4.04
CA ASP A 117 0.82 5.03 -4.65
C ASP A 117 0.30 5.31 -6.07
N GLY A 118 -0.37 4.33 -6.67
CA GLY A 118 -0.99 4.47 -8.00
C GLY A 118 -2.15 5.49 -8.03
N ASN A 119 -2.84 5.73 -6.91
CA ASN A 119 -3.89 6.72 -6.81
C ASN A 119 -3.29 8.13 -6.81
N VAL A 120 -2.29 8.34 -5.96
CA VAL A 120 -1.57 9.63 -5.87
C VAL A 120 -0.89 9.96 -7.19
N LEU A 121 -0.20 9.00 -7.83
CA LEU A 121 0.38 9.22 -9.17
C LEU A 121 -0.66 9.65 -10.20
N ARG A 122 -1.82 9.00 -10.22
CA ARG A 122 -2.91 9.36 -11.15
C ARG A 122 -3.44 10.75 -10.89
N VAL A 123 -3.70 11.10 -9.64
CA VAL A 123 -4.17 12.44 -9.25
C VAL A 123 -3.15 13.50 -9.69
N MET A 124 -1.88 13.32 -9.33
CA MET A 124 -0.83 14.30 -9.63
C MET A 124 -0.56 14.44 -11.13
N THR A 125 -0.54 13.34 -11.89
CA THR A 125 -0.37 13.41 -13.35
C THR A 125 -1.55 14.09 -14.03
N ARG A 126 -2.79 13.86 -13.57
CA ARG A 126 -3.97 14.58 -14.08
C ARG A 126 -3.98 16.05 -13.70
N LEU A 127 -3.61 16.36 -12.46
CA LEU A 127 -3.54 17.74 -11.98
C LEU A 127 -2.60 18.58 -12.85
N ALA A 128 -1.43 18.04 -13.20
CA ALA A 128 -0.41 18.70 -14.03
C ALA A 128 -0.57 18.44 -15.53
N ALA A 129 -1.61 17.70 -16.00
CA ALA A 129 -1.74 17.21 -17.38
C ALA A 129 -0.45 16.56 -17.92
N CYS A 130 0.24 15.78 -17.09
CA CYS A 130 1.53 15.19 -17.40
C CYS A 130 1.39 14.00 -18.36
N GLU A 131 2.06 14.06 -19.49
CA GLU A 131 2.05 13.03 -20.54
C GLU A 131 3.21 12.04 -20.44
N THR A 132 4.07 12.20 -19.42
CA THR A 132 5.12 11.22 -19.13
C THR A 132 4.49 9.92 -18.61
N SER A 133 5.05 8.77 -19.01
CA SER A 133 4.57 7.47 -18.54
C SER A 133 4.58 7.39 -17.01
N ILE A 134 3.45 6.96 -16.42
CA ILE A 134 3.28 6.78 -14.97
C ILE A 134 4.27 5.78 -14.37
N ASP A 135 4.82 4.88 -15.19
CA ASP A 135 5.79 3.88 -14.77
C ASP A 135 7.24 4.40 -14.82
N ALA A 136 7.45 5.65 -15.28
CA ALA A 136 8.78 6.25 -15.33
C ALA A 136 9.31 6.57 -13.91
N PRO A 137 10.48 6.04 -13.51
CA PRO A 137 11.03 6.30 -12.18
C PRO A 137 11.35 7.79 -11.94
N ALA A 138 11.70 8.53 -13.00
CA ALA A 138 11.95 9.97 -12.94
C ALA A 138 10.68 10.74 -12.52
N LEU A 139 9.54 10.44 -13.15
CA LEU A 139 8.27 11.07 -12.82
C LEU A 139 7.87 10.81 -11.35
N ARG A 140 8.06 9.57 -10.87
CA ARG A 140 7.77 9.26 -9.47
C ARG A 140 8.63 10.08 -8.51
N ARG A 141 9.94 10.25 -8.80
CA ARG A 141 10.83 11.09 -7.99
C ARG A 141 10.40 12.55 -8.01
N GLU A 142 10.07 13.09 -9.17
CA GLU A 142 9.58 14.46 -9.34
C GLU A 142 8.30 14.70 -8.52
N ILE A 143 7.29 13.84 -8.66
CA ILE A 143 6.05 13.93 -7.88
C ILE A 143 6.32 13.81 -6.39
N THR A 144 7.20 12.89 -5.97
CA THR A 144 7.57 12.75 -4.57
C THR A 144 8.23 14.03 -4.03
N GLY A 145 9.15 14.64 -4.78
CA GLY A 145 9.78 15.90 -4.39
C GLY A 145 8.80 17.07 -4.30
N ALA A 146 7.92 17.21 -5.31
CA ALA A 146 6.89 18.24 -5.31
C ALA A 146 5.90 18.09 -4.13
N LEU A 147 5.48 16.87 -3.84
CA LEU A 147 4.61 16.60 -2.70
C LEU A 147 5.32 16.89 -1.37
N ALA A 148 6.57 16.48 -1.20
CA ALA A 148 7.33 16.74 0.04
C ALA A 148 7.37 18.23 0.38
N ALA A 149 7.50 19.10 -0.63
CA ALA A 149 7.47 20.54 -0.46
C ALA A 149 6.07 21.12 -0.17
N ALA A 150 5.01 20.37 -0.49
CA ALA A 150 3.61 20.80 -0.34
C ALA A 150 2.95 20.26 0.94
N TYR A 151 3.60 19.41 1.71
CA TYR A 151 3.01 18.83 2.91
C TYR A 151 2.73 19.89 3.97
N PRO A 152 1.48 19.99 4.45
CA PRO A 152 1.12 20.99 5.45
C PRO A 152 1.64 20.60 6.83
N ALA A 153 2.33 21.52 7.50
CA ALA A 153 2.81 21.28 8.85
C ALA A 153 1.65 20.97 9.82
N GLY A 154 1.79 19.92 10.63
CA GLY A 154 0.78 19.49 11.60
C GLY A 154 -0.45 18.78 10.99
N HIS A 155 -0.47 18.55 9.66
CA HIS A 155 -1.54 17.87 8.94
C HIS A 155 -1.02 16.89 7.89
N CYS A 156 0.21 16.39 8.07
CA CYS A 156 0.83 15.50 7.09
C CYS A 156 0.04 14.20 6.91
N GLY A 157 -0.45 13.61 8.00
CA GLY A 157 -1.25 12.40 7.96
C GLY A 157 -2.59 12.59 7.25
N ASP A 158 -3.29 13.68 7.54
CA ASP A 158 -4.56 14.01 6.90
C ASP A 158 -4.36 14.25 5.40
N PHE A 159 -3.31 14.96 5.01
CA PHE A 159 -2.98 15.24 3.62
C PHE A 159 -2.68 13.95 2.84
N THR A 160 -1.88 13.04 3.42
CA THR A 160 -1.61 11.71 2.83
C THR A 160 -2.90 10.95 2.58
N GLN A 161 -3.75 10.84 3.59
CA GLN A 161 -5.02 10.11 3.48
C GLN A 161 -5.98 10.78 2.50
N ALA A 162 -6.06 12.12 2.49
CA ALA A 162 -6.90 12.88 1.56
C ALA A 162 -6.49 12.64 0.09
N LEU A 163 -5.19 12.63 -0.22
CA LEU A 163 -4.70 12.34 -1.57
C LEU A 163 -5.06 10.91 -2.03
N MET A 164 -4.90 9.93 -1.13
CA MET A 164 -5.28 8.53 -1.42
C MET A 164 -6.78 8.41 -1.67
N GLU A 165 -7.62 9.05 -0.83
CA GLU A 165 -9.08 9.04 -0.97
C GLU A 165 -9.54 9.77 -2.23
N LEU A 166 -8.97 10.92 -2.52
CA LEU A 166 -9.28 11.66 -3.75
C LEU A 166 -9.09 10.77 -4.99
N GLY A 167 -7.97 10.03 -5.03
CA GLY A 167 -7.73 9.08 -6.11
C GLY A 167 -8.69 7.88 -6.09
N ALA A 168 -9.06 7.38 -4.92
CA ALA A 168 -9.89 6.19 -4.80
C ALA A 168 -11.38 6.44 -5.05
N THR A 169 -11.91 7.64 -4.72
CA THR A 169 -13.35 7.92 -4.68
C THR A 169 -13.81 8.95 -5.69
N VAL A 170 -12.99 9.92 -6.04
CA VAL A 170 -13.33 11.05 -6.93
C VAL A 170 -12.60 10.92 -8.26
N CYS A 171 -11.27 10.92 -8.22
CA CYS A 171 -10.43 10.82 -9.41
C CYS A 171 -10.09 9.36 -9.75
N GLY A 172 -11.12 8.51 -9.92
CA GLY A 172 -11.01 7.06 -10.07
C GLY A 172 -10.20 6.59 -11.28
N PRO A 173 -9.74 5.32 -11.27
CA PRO A 173 -8.98 4.73 -12.38
C PRO A 173 -9.85 4.30 -13.57
N ASN A 174 -11.11 4.04 -13.33
CA ASN A 174 -12.05 3.50 -14.31
C ASN A 174 -13.22 4.46 -14.50
N GLY A 175 -13.62 4.66 -15.74
CA GLY A 175 -14.72 5.57 -16.06
C GLY A 175 -14.37 7.06 -15.94
N GLU A 176 -15.39 7.88 -15.97
CA GLU A 176 -15.27 9.32 -15.82
C GLU A 176 -15.04 9.71 -14.37
N PRO A 177 -14.02 10.54 -14.06
CA PRO A 177 -13.83 11.06 -12.71
C PRO A 177 -14.92 12.06 -12.37
N ASP A 178 -15.30 12.11 -11.09
CA ASP A 178 -16.26 13.10 -10.58
C ASP A 178 -15.59 14.47 -10.41
N CYS A 179 -15.31 15.12 -11.52
CA CYS A 179 -14.67 16.44 -11.52
C CYS A 179 -15.51 17.53 -10.86
N PRO A 180 -16.86 17.54 -10.95
CA PRO A 180 -17.70 18.47 -10.20
C PRO A 180 -17.53 18.40 -8.69
N ALA A 181 -17.35 17.19 -8.13
CA ALA A 181 -17.13 16.99 -6.69
C ALA A 181 -15.65 17.11 -6.28
N CYS A 182 -14.73 17.35 -7.22
CA CYS A 182 -13.30 17.36 -6.94
C CYS A 182 -12.87 18.69 -6.27
N PRO A 183 -12.31 18.66 -5.05
CA PRO A 183 -11.91 19.88 -4.34
C PRO A 183 -10.76 20.64 -5.00
N VAL A 184 -10.01 20.00 -5.90
CA VAL A 184 -8.90 20.60 -6.64
C VAL A 184 -9.20 20.80 -8.13
N ALA A 185 -10.47 20.74 -8.53
CA ALA A 185 -10.89 20.88 -9.93
C ALA A 185 -10.44 22.20 -10.57
N ALA A 186 -10.44 23.29 -9.79
CA ALA A 186 -10.01 24.61 -10.29
C ALA A 186 -8.54 24.64 -10.71
N LEU A 187 -7.71 23.80 -10.10
CA LEU A 187 -6.28 23.71 -10.37
C LEU A 187 -5.95 22.61 -11.40
N CYS A 188 -6.93 21.77 -11.75
CA CYS A 188 -6.67 20.58 -12.57
C CYS A 188 -6.58 20.92 -14.05
N GLN A 189 -5.43 20.67 -14.65
CA GLN A 189 -5.18 20.92 -16.08
C GLN A 189 -5.76 19.82 -17.00
N ALA A 190 -6.21 18.68 -16.43
CA ALA A 190 -6.80 17.59 -17.20
C ALA A 190 -8.33 17.52 -17.10
N LYS A 191 -9.02 18.46 -16.44
CA LYS A 191 -10.48 18.41 -16.16
C LYS A 191 -11.34 18.40 -17.42
N ASP A 192 -10.88 19.03 -18.50
CA ASP A 192 -11.65 19.22 -19.74
C ASP A 192 -11.51 18.04 -20.72
N GLY A 193 -11.57 16.82 -20.19
CA GLY A 193 -11.53 15.60 -21.00
C GLY A 193 -10.14 15.01 -21.24
N ARG A 194 -9.04 15.73 -20.95
CA ARG A 194 -7.66 15.23 -21.06
C ARG A 194 -7.40 14.04 -20.13
N TRP A 195 -8.14 13.94 -19.05
CA TRP A 195 -8.04 12.82 -18.09
C TRP A 195 -8.20 11.44 -18.75
N ARG A 196 -8.84 11.36 -19.94
CA ARG A 196 -9.02 10.08 -20.69
C ARG A 196 -7.69 9.47 -21.10
N ASN A 197 -6.71 10.30 -21.41
CA ASN A 197 -5.37 9.89 -21.84
C ASN A 197 -4.34 9.92 -20.73
N ILE A 198 -4.70 10.38 -19.51
CA ILE A 198 -3.82 10.54 -18.36
C ILE A 198 -4.34 9.72 -17.18
N PRO A 199 -3.51 8.91 -16.56
CA PRO A 199 -2.06 8.76 -16.76
C PRO A 199 -1.70 7.95 -18.03
N VAL A 200 -0.62 8.35 -18.69
CA VAL A 200 -0.05 7.58 -19.80
C VAL A 200 0.55 6.29 -19.28
N ARG A 201 0.17 5.18 -19.86
CA ARG A 201 0.67 3.84 -19.49
C ARG A 201 1.30 3.18 -20.72
N PRO A 202 2.42 2.47 -20.55
CA PRO A 202 2.98 1.68 -21.64
C PRO A 202 2.00 0.57 -22.03
N ALA A 203 2.11 0.12 -23.28
CA ALA A 203 1.36 -1.05 -23.73
C ALA A 203 1.68 -2.27 -22.87
N LYS A 204 0.63 -3.00 -22.50
CA LYS A 204 0.82 -4.24 -21.71
C LYS A 204 1.63 -5.24 -22.53
N LYS A 205 2.70 -5.77 -21.95
CA LYS A 205 3.42 -6.90 -22.55
C LYS A 205 2.48 -8.10 -22.72
N ALA A 206 2.62 -8.82 -23.82
CA ALA A 206 1.89 -10.06 -24.02
C ALA A 206 2.20 -11.05 -22.88
N ARG A 207 1.14 -11.71 -22.39
CA ARG A 207 1.31 -12.71 -21.33
C ARG A 207 2.07 -13.91 -21.93
N ARG A 208 3.11 -14.33 -21.25
CA ARG A 208 3.79 -15.61 -21.55
C ARG A 208 2.80 -16.76 -21.29
N ARG A 209 2.61 -17.62 -22.29
CA ARG A 209 1.86 -18.88 -22.10
C ARG A 209 2.86 -19.94 -21.69
N GLU A 210 2.60 -20.59 -20.57
CA GLU A 210 3.37 -21.75 -20.11
C GLU A 210 2.41 -22.94 -20.04
N VAL A 211 2.83 -24.05 -20.63
CA VAL A 211 2.17 -25.35 -20.47
C VAL A 211 2.93 -26.09 -19.40
N ARG A 212 2.25 -26.54 -18.35
CA ARG A 212 2.84 -27.31 -17.26
C ARG A 212 2.08 -28.62 -17.12
N THR A 213 2.79 -29.72 -17.05
CA THR A 213 2.23 -31.02 -16.67
C THR A 213 2.34 -31.14 -15.16
N VAL A 214 1.21 -31.39 -14.50
CA VAL A 214 1.15 -31.64 -13.06
C VAL A 214 0.87 -33.12 -12.87
N LEU A 215 1.74 -33.82 -12.17
CA LEU A 215 1.56 -35.21 -11.76
C LEU A 215 1.03 -35.22 -10.33
N ILE A 216 -0.12 -35.87 -10.14
CA ILE A 216 -0.69 -36.13 -8.82
C ILE A 216 -0.44 -37.60 -8.49
N LEU A 217 0.48 -37.82 -7.54
CA LEU A 217 0.75 -39.15 -7.04
C LEU A 217 -0.23 -39.49 -5.93
N ARG A 218 -1.08 -40.49 -6.16
CA ARG A 218 -2.08 -40.93 -5.22
C ARG A 218 -1.87 -42.40 -4.87
N CYS A 219 -2.01 -42.73 -3.58
CA CYS A 219 -2.06 -44.10 -3.09
C CYS A 219 -3.24 -44.24 -2.13
N GLY A 220 -4.28 -44.98 -2.52
CA GLY A 220 -5.54 -45.05 -1.79
C GLY A 220 -6.14 -43.63 -1.60
N ASP A 221 -6.39 -43.24 -0.36
CA ASP A 221 -6.93 -41.93 0.01
C ASP A 221 -5.84 -40.88 0.34
N THR A 222 -4.58 -41.19 0.10
CA THR A 222 -3.44 -40.29 0.36
C THR A 222 -2.87 -39.71 -0.94
N ILE A 223 -2.34 -38.48 -0.84
CA ILE A 223 -1.66 -37.79 -1.92
C ILE A 223 -0.25 -37.43 -1.45
N ALA A 224 0.75 -37.70 -2.28
CA ALA A 224 2.11 -37.27 -2.00
C ALA A 224 2.24 -35.75 -2.14
N LEU A 225 2.63 -35.08 -1.07
CA LEU A 225 2.89 -33.63 -1.04
C LEU A 225 4.36 -33.38 -0.68
N CYS A 226 4.97 -32.46 -1.38
CA CYS A 226 6.31 -31.98 -1.03
C CYS A 226 6.21 -30.54 -0.55
N LYS A 227 6.77 -30.22 0.62
CA LYS A 227 6.89 -28.85 1.09
C LYS A 227 7.85 -28.11 0.16
N ARG A 228 7.40 -27.01 -0.40
CA ARG A 228 8.24 -26.15 -1.22
C ARG A 228 9.28 -25.47 -0.30
N LEU A 229 10.55 -25.65 -0.63
CA LEU A 229 11.67 -24.97 0.03
C LEU A 229 11.70 -23.48 -0.28
#